data_cc605dc5ededb8a56261fdf3a68e810f
#
_entry.id   cc605dc5ededb8a56261fdf3a68e810f
#
_cell.length_a   1.000
_cell.length_b   1.000
_cell.length_c   1.000
_cell.angle_alpha   90.00
_cell.angle_beta   90.00
_cell.angle_gamma   90.00
#
_symmetry.space_group_name_H-M   'P 1'
#
loop_
_entity.id
_entity.type
_entity.pdbx_description
1 polymer ?
#
loop_
_entity_poly.entity_id
_entity_poly.type
_entity_poly.pdbx_seq_one_letter_code
_entity_poly.pdbx_strand_id
1 'polypeptide(L)'
;LAAARRQASAFRQHANRTLRVVPKWQRGGRVSSLNTGLGLATGELVYALDGDTGFASDMVTRSVVVFEDPDVLAAAGNLRIRNRKVSLATRLQSLEYLLSIEYGRTGLARWNLINNISGAFGIFRTDIVRQVGGWDTHTAEDLDLTLRLKQYQRRHPHMRLAFIPEAVGFTDGPETLRSLASQRMRWEGDLYFIYLRKHWRGMRPRLMGWPGTLFTMTYGLVQSVALPFLIGGYVIWWYAT
;
A
#
# COMPACT_ATOMS: atom_id res chain seq x y z
N LEU A 1 -0.34 23.80 11.34
CA LEU A 1 0.16 24.59 10.20
C LEU A 1 1.39 25.44 10.61
N ALA A 2 1.37 26.16 11.73
CA ALA A 2 2.49 26.99 12.20
C ALA A 2 3.74 26.16 12.54
N ALA A 3 3.61 24.97 13.17
CA ALA A 3 4.72 24.07 13.46
C ALA A 3 5.35 23.51 12.17
N ALA A 4 4.52 23.08 11.20
CA ALA A 4 4.98 22.58 9.91
C ALA A 4 5.70 23.68 9.09
N ARG A 5 5.24 24.94 9.15
CA ARG A 5 5.91 26.06 8.50
C ARG A 5 7.26 26.39 9.16
N ARG A 6 7.38 26.28 10.48
CA ARG A 6 8.66 26.44 11.21
C ARG A 6 9.66 25.36 10.82
N GLN A 7 9.23 24.11 10.75
CA GLN A 7 10.09 23.03 10.26
C GLN A 7 10.50 23.21 8.79
N ALA A 8 9.60 23.71 7.94
CA ALA A 8 9.93 23.99 6.53
C ALA A 8 11.03 25.08 6.39
N SER A 9 11.04 26.10 7.26
CA SER A 9 12.10 27.10 7.24
C SER A 9 13.46 26.56 7.68
N ALA A 10 13.49 25.69 8.69
CA ALA A 10 14.71 25.00 9.12
C ALA A 10 15.25 24.02 8.04
N PHE A 11 14.37 23.39 7.27
CA PHE A 11 14.75 22.44 6.20
C PHE A 11 15.40 23.11 4.98
N ARG A 12 15.15 24.41 4.74
CA ARG A 12 15.76 25.18 3.63
C ARG A 12 17.28 25.29 3.72
N GLN A 13 17.88 24.96 4.86
CA GLN A 13 19.33 24.98 5.08
C GLN A 13 20.07 23.76 4.53
N HIS A 14 19.33 22.71 4.08
CA HIS A 14 19.94 21.51 3.51
C HIS A 14 19.94 21.59 1.99
N ALA A 15 21.12 21.64 1.40
CA ALA A 15 21.31 21.66 -0.05
C ALA A 15 20.51 20.53 -0.74
N ASN A 16 19.81 20.85 -1.83
CA ASN A 16 19.00 19.95 -2.65
C ASN A 16 17.74 19.33 -2.02
N ARG A 17 17.24 19.89 -0.89
CA ARG A 17 15.99 19.45 -0.29
C ARG A 17 15.02 20.61 -0.12
N THR A 18 13.78 20.42 -0.53
CA THR A 18 12.71 21.41 -0.37
C THR A 18 11.55 20.81 0.40
N LEU A 19 11.11 21.49 1.45
CA LEU A 19 9.87 21.16 2.15
C LEU A 19 8.79 22.18 1.79
N ARG A 20 7.71 21.72 1.16
CA ARG A 20 6.57 22.55 0.79
C ARG A 20 5.34 22.12 1.59
N VAL A 21 4.79 23.02 2.39
CA VAL A 21 3.52 22.82 3.10
C VAL A 21 2.39 23.38 2.25
N VAL A 22 1.48 22.50 1.82
CA VAL A 22 0.32 22.85 0.99
C VAL A 22 -0.94 22.82 1.86
N PRO A 23 -1.46 23.98 2.29
CA PRO A 23 -2.72 24.04 3.02
C PRO A 23 -3.87 23.76 2.07
N LYS A 24 -4.85 22.95 2.51
CA LYS A 24 -6.09 22.71 1.76
C LYS A 24 -7.24 23.44 2.42
N TRP A 25 -8.07 24.09 1.62
CA TRP A 25 -9.26 24.84 2.08
C TRP A 25 -10.36 23.90 2.59
N GLN A 26 -10.51 22.72 1.97
CA GLN A 26 -11.49 21.71 2.34
C GLN A 26 -10.82 20.36 2.62
N ARG A 27 -11.39 19.64 3.57
CA ARG A 27 -11.02 18.23 3.80
C ARG A 27 -11.58 17.39 2.65
N GLY A 28 -10.70 16.85 1.82
CA GLY A 28 -11.06 15.94 0.72
C GLY A 28 -10.56 14.52 0.93
N GLY A 29 -10.20 14.16 2.17
CA GLY A 29 -9.64 12.85 2.50
C GLY A 29 -8.22 12.65 1.97
N ARG A 30 -7.76 11.40 2.09
CA ARG A 30 -6.42 10.96 1.71
C ARG A 30 -6.18 11.10 0.21
N VAL A 31 -7.10 10.62 -0.61
CA VAL A 31 -7.02 10.65 -2.10
C VAL A 31 -6.84 12.06 -2.62
N SER A 32 -7.63 13.00 -2.12
CA SER A 32 -7.49 14.41 -2.53
C SER A 32 -6.12 14.99 -2.15
N SER A 33 -5.53 14.55 -1.02
CA SER A 33 -4.20 15.00 -0.59
C SER A 33 -3.10 14.40 -1.44
N LEU A 34 -3.19 13.10 -1.75
CA LEU A 34 -2.26 12.38 -2.62
C LEU A 34 -2.26 12.99 -4.05
N ASN A 35 -3.45 13.22 -4.63
CA ASN A 35 -3.55 13.83 -5.96
C ASN A 35 -3.10 15.29 -6.00
N THR A 36 -3.31 16.05 -4.91
CA THR A 36 -2.72 17.40 -4.80
C THR A 36 -1.20 17.33 -4.82
N GLY A 37 -0.61 16.39 -4.05
CA GLY A 37 0.82 16.13 -4.06
C GLY A 37 1.34 15.71 -5.44
N LEU A 38 0.63 14.78 -6.11
CA LEU A 38 0.97 14.30 -7.45
C LEU A 38 0.95 15.44 -8.49
N GLY A 39 -0.02 16.34 -8.41
CA GLY A 39 -0.10 17.52 -9.29
C GLY A 39 1.08 18.49 -9.11
N LEU A 40 1.67 18.53 -7.93
CA LEU A 40 2.81 19.37 -7.59
C LEU A 40 4.17 18.66 -7.74
N ALA A 41 4.17 17.35 -7.92
CA ALA A 41 5.39 16.55 -8.03
C ALA A 41 6.08 16.82 -9.36
N THR A 42 7.40 17.10 -9.31
CA THR A 42 8.26 17.34 -10.48
C THR A 42 9.33 16.25 -10.64
N GLY A 43 9.52 15.40 -9.62
CA GLY A 43 10.48 14.31 -9.64
C GLY A 43 10.01 13.12 -10.47
N GLU A 44 10.93 12.27 -10.90
CA GLU A 44 10.66 11.03 -11.61
C GLU A 44 9.89 10.01 -10.77
N LEU A 45 10.14 10.01 -9.46
CA LEU A 45 9.49 9.13 -8.49
C LEU A 45 8.63 9.93 -7.53
N VAL A 46 7.46 9.40 -7.19
CA VAL A 46 6.58 9.88 -6.14
C VAL A 46 6.47 8.84 -5.03
N TYR A 47 6.65 9.27 -3.79
CA TYR A 47 6.50 8.46 -2.58
C TYR A 47 5.16 8.82 -1.93
N ALA A 48 4.27 7.83 -1.83
CA ALA A 48 3.05 7.94 -1.05
C ALA A 48 3.33 7.39 0.35
N LEU A 49 3.38 8.28 1.33
CA LEU A 49 3.78 7.96 2.69
C LEU A 49 2.69 8.40 3.68
N ASP A 50 2.49 7.65 4.76
CA ASP A 50 1.64 8.09 5.87
C ASP A 50 2.39 9.04 6.79
N GLY A 51 1.69 10.05 7.31
CA GLY A 51 2.27 11.07 8.16
C GLY A 51 2.69 10.60 9.56
N ASP A 52 2.25 9.41 9.98
CA ASP A 52 2.58 8.74 11.25
C ASP A 52 3.63 7.64 11.08
N THR A 53 4.09 7.39 9.86
CA THR A 53 5.13 6.40 9.55
C THR A 53 6.50 7.06 9.59
N GLY A 54 7.41 6.51 10.39
CA GLY A 54 8.84 6.87 10.38
C GLY A 54 9.59 6.01 9.36
N PHE A 55 10.72 6.51 8.86
CA PHE A 55 11.51 5.80 7.86
C PHE A 55 12.97 5.70 8.27
N ALA A 56 13.65 4.63 7.86
CA ALA A 56 15.09 4.51 7.97
C ALA A 56 15.78 5.63 7.16
N SER A 57 16.90 6.14 7.67
CA SER A 57 17.61 7.29 7.07
C SER A 57 18.12 7.02 5.64
N ASP A 58 18.36 5.76 5.30
CA ASP A 58 18.82 5.30 3.98
C ASP A 58 17.68 4.80 3.07
N MET A 59 16.41 4.95 3.50
CA MET A 59 15.24 4.45 2.78
C MET A 59 15.19 4.94 1.32
N VAL A 60 15.43 6.23 1.09
CA VAL A 60 15.42 6.80 -0.27
C VAL A 60 16.53 6.20 -1.12
N THR A 61 17.76 6.16 -0.61
CA THR A 61 18.92 5.59 -1.32
C THR A 61 18.68 4.12 -1.69
N ARG A 62 18.15 3.32 -0.75
CA ARG A 62 17.82 1.92 -1.00
C ARG A 62 16.73 1.71 -2.05
N SER A 63 15.78 2.62 -2.06
CA SER A 63 14.64 2.50 -2.98
C SER A 63 14.96 2.97 -4.40
N VAL A 64 15.72 4.04 -4.57
CA VAL A 64 16.04 4.61 -5.90
C VAL A 64 16.78 3.62 -6.78
N VAL A 65 17.72 2.84 -6.22
CA VAL A 65 18.48 1.82 -6.96
C VAL A 65 17.58 0.82 -7.70
N VAL A 66 16.42 0.46 -7.11
CA VAL A 66 15.49 -0.48 -7.76
C VAL A 66 14.83 0.14 -9.00
N PHE A 67 14.70 1.47 -9.05
CA PHE A 67 14.14 2.20 -10.18
C PHE A 67 15.17 2.59 -11.25
N GLU A 68 16.45 2.22 -11.10
CA GLU A 68 17.43 2.22 -12.20
C GLU A 68 17.00 1.25 -13.31
N ASP A 69 16.28 0.19 -12.95
CA ASP A 69 15.57 -0.65 -13.90
C ASP A 69 14.33 0.10 -14.45
N PRO A 70 14.31 0.45 -15.75
CA PRO A 70 13.20 1.18 -16.36
C PRO A 70 11.89 0.38 -16.36
N ASP A 71 11.96 -0.95 -16.23
CA ASP A 71 10.80 -1.83 -16.23
C ASP A 71 10.04 -1.85 -14.87
N VAL A 72 10.61 -1.26 -13.82
CA VAL A 72 9.93 -1.12 -12.54
C VAL A 72 8.94 0.04 -12.58
N LEU A 73 7.63 -0.27 -12.56
CA LEU A 73 6.53 0.71 -12.52
C LEU A 73 6.38 1.36 -11.16
N ALA A 74 6.37 0.51 -10.15
CA ALA A 74 6.13 0.87 -8.77
C ALA A 74 6.71 -0.18 -7.82
N ALA A 75 6.95 0.22 -6.59
CA ALA A 75 7.49 -0.65 -5.55
C ALA A 75 6.79 -0.45 -4.21
N ALA A 76 6.65 -1.53 -3.44
CA ALA A 76 6.29 -1.48 -2.04
C ALA A 76 7.54 -1.49 -1.16
N GLY A 77 7.62 -0.62 -0.17
CA GLY A 77 8.61 -0.70 0.90
C GLY A 77 8.21 -1.68 2.00
N ASN A 78 9.16 -1.96 2.87
CA ASN A 78 9.03 -2.90 3.99
C ASN A 78 8.55 -2.18 5.24
N LEU A 79 7.28 -2.38 5.61
CA LEU A 79 6.70 -1.80 6.82
C LEU A 79 6.88 -2.74 8.02
N ARG A 80 7.36 -2.19 9.13
CA ARG A 80 7.56 -2.89 10.41
C ARG A 80 6.80 -2.18 11.53
N ILE A 81 6.36 -2.94 12.54
CA ILE A 81 5.68 -2.40 13.71
C ILE A 81 6.70 -1.86 14.70
N ARG A 82 6.64 -0.54 14.97
CA ARG A 82 7.55 0.17 15.89
C ARG A 82 7.28 -0.19 17.34
N ASN A 83 6.01 -0.14 17.76
CA ASN A 83 5.57 -0.40 19.13
C ASN A 83 5.34 -1.90 19.46
N ARG A 84 6.03 -2.82 18.78
CA ARG A 84 5.83 -4.29 18.88
C ARG A 84 5.91 -4.88 20.29
N LYS A 85 6.54 -4.18 21.24
CA LYS A 85 6.75 -4.66 22.61
C LYS A 85 5.64 -4.22 23.58
N VAL A 86 4.70 -3.38 23.15
CA VAL A 86 3.72 -2.74 24.04
C VAL A 86 2.63 -3.72 24.48
N SER A 87 2.11 -4.56 23.58
CA SER A 87 1.01 -5.47 23.90
C SER A 87 1.04 -6.76 23.07
N LEU A 88 0.17 -7.72 23.40
CA LEU A 88 -0.03 -8.92 22.60
C LEU A 88 -0.53 -8.57 21.19
N ALA A 89 -1.45 -7.60 21.06
CA ALA A 89 -1.97 -7.17 19.76
C ALA A 89 -0.84 -6.65 18.86
N THR A 90 0.05 -5.81 19.37
CA THR A 90 1.18 -5.27 18.60
C THR A 90 2.21 -6.34 18.25
N ARG A 91 2.40 -7.38 19.10
CA ARG A 91 3.26 -8.54 18.79
C ARG A 91 2.67 -9.39 17.67
N LEU A 92 1.38 -9.69 17.73
CA LEU A 92 0.68 -10.46 16.70
C LEU A 92 0.72 -9.73 15.36
N GLN A 93 0.47 -8.42 15.34
CA GLN A 93 0.57 -7.63 14.13
C GLN A 93 2.02 -7.53 13.59
N SER A 94 3.01 -7.46 14.47
CA SER A 94 4.42 -7.48 14.05
C SER A 94 4.79 -8.79 13.36
N LEU A 95 4.31 -9.93 13.89
CA LEU A 95 4.50 -11.25 13.26
C LEU A 95 3.79 -11.33 11.92
N GLU A 96 2.56 -10.86 11.85
CA GLU A 96 1.79 -10.80 10.62
C GLU A 96 2.50 -9.96 9.53
N TYR A 97 3.02 -8.77 9.87
CA TYR A 97 3.76 -7.93 8.93
C TYR A 97 5.05 -8.59 8.45
N LEU A 98 5.75 -9.30 9.34
CA LEU A 98 6.92 -10.08 8.97
C LEU A 98 6.56 -11.16 7.93
N LEU A 99 5.49 -11.90 8.16
CA LEU A 99 5.06 -12.99 7.28
C LEU A 99 4.44 -12.48 5.98
N SER A 100 3.55 -11.50 6.05
CA SER A 100 2.78 -11.04 4.88
C SER A 100 3.52 -9.99 4.05
N ILE A 101 4.25 -9.07 4.68
CA ILE A 101 4.97 -8.01 3.98
C ILE A 101 6.36 -8.48 3.60
N GLU A 102 7.19 -8.85 4.56
CA GLU A 102 8.61 -9.14 4.27
C GLU A 102 8.76 -10.45 3.47
N TYR A 103 8.25 -11.57 3.98
CA TYR A 103 8.37 -12.85 3.28
C TYR A 103 7.37 -12.99 2.14
N GLY A 104 6.11 -12.65 2.37
CA GLY A 104 5.05 -12.79 1.38
C GLY A 104 5.31 -11.96 0.13
N ARG A 105 5.60 -10.66 0.28
CA ARG A 105 5.87 -9.79 -0.87
C ARG A 105 7.19 -10.12 -1.57
N THR A 106 8.21 -10.58 -0.84
CA THR A 106 9.46 -11.08 -1.45
C THR A 106 9.18 -12.24 -2.40
N GLY A 107 8.36 -13.20 -1.98
CA GLY A 107 7.93 -14.31 -2.83
C GLY A 107 7.09 -13.85 -4.03
N LEU A 108 6.08 -13.01 -3.77
CA LEU A 108 5.17 -12.51 -4.81
C LEU A 108 5.87 -11.63 -5.86
N ALA A 109 6.87 -10.85 -5.46
CA ALA A 109 7.65 -10.02 -6.38
C ALA A 109 8.37 -10.84 -7.44
N ARG A 110 8.92 -12.01 -7.08
CA ARG A 110 9.59 -12.92 -8.01
C ARG A 110 8.67 -13.42 -9.13
N TRP A 111 7.38 -13.54 -8.87
CA TRP A 111 6.36 -13.98 -9.82
C TRP A 111 5.59 -12.81 -10.45
N ASN A 112 5.99 -11.57 -10.14
CA ASN A 112 5.27 -10.37 -10.55
C ASN A 112 3.78 -10.35 -10.11
N LEU A 113 3.50 -10.94 -8.94
CA LEU A 113 2.17 -11.14 -8.37
C LEU A 113 1.91 -10.28 -7.12
N ILE A 114 2.69 -9.21 -6.90
CA ILE A 114 2.41 -8.28 -5.79
C ILE A 114 0.93 -7.91 -5.80
N ASN A 115 0.25 -8.16 -4.69
CA ASN A 115 -1.20 -7.99 -4.58
C ASN A 115 -1.60 -6.57 -4.21
N ASN A 116 -0.77 -5.88 -3.41
CA ASN A 116 -1.02 -4.52 -2.97
C ASN A 116 0.29 -3.77 -2.68
N ILE A 117 0.41 -2.55 -3.19
CA ILE A 117 1.42 -1.57 -2.79
C ILE A 117 0.80 -0.71 -1.70
N SER A 118 1.23 -0.92 -0.46
CA SER A 118 0.63 -0.27 0.72
C SER A 118 0.58 1.24 0.60
N GLY A 119 -0.54 1.82 0.95
CA GLY A 119 -0.70 3.26 1.04
C GLY A 119 0.29 3.93 2.00
N ALA A 120 0.68 3.24 3.07
CA ALA A 120 1.63 3.77 4.05
C ALA A 120 3.08 3.84 3.54
N PHE A 121 3.43 3.05 2.52
CA PHE A 121 4.76 3.07 1.91
C PHE A 121 4.74 2.54 0.48
N GLY A 122 4.29 3.36 -0.45
CA GLY A 122 4.32 3.09 -1.89
C GLY A 122 5.27 4.04 -2.63
N ILE A 123 5.98 3.53 -3.62
CA ILE A 123 6.90 4.27 -4.47
C ILE A 123 6.49 4.02 -5.92
N PHE A 124 6.38 5.07 -6.71
CA PHE A 124 5.79 4.98 -8.04
C PHE A 124 6.55 5.88 -9.03
N ARG A 125 6.62 5.47 -10.30
CA ARG A 125 6.97 6.41 -11.36
C ARG A 125 5.86 7.44 -11.53
N THR A 126 6.23 8.70 -11.44
CA THR A 126 5.28 9.84 -11.42
C THR A 126 4.42 9.90 -12.68
N ASP A 127 5.02 9.67 -13.84
CA ASP A 127 4.36 9.65 -15.14
C ASP A 127 3.34 8.50 -15.23
N ILE A 128 3.69 7.31 -14.75
CA ILE A 128 2.80 6.13 -14.75
C ILE A 128 1.59 6.37 -13.85
N VAL A 129 1.79 6.91 -12.65
CA VAL A 129 0.64 7.22 -11.76
C VAL A 129 -0.29 8.22 -12.42
N ARG A 130 0.24 9.23 -13.13
CA ARG A 130 -0.56 10.19 -13.89
C ARG A 130 -1.31 9.51 -15.05
N GLN A 131 -0.67 8.64 -15.80
CA GLN A 131 -1.27 7.91 -16.92
C GLN A 131 -2.43 7.00 -16.48
N VAL A 132 -2.32 6.37 -15.31
CA VAL A 132 -3.40 5.54 -14.76
C VAL A 132 -4.46 6.35 -14.00
N GLY A 133 -4.35 7.69 -13.96
CA GLY A 133 -5.35 8.60 -13.40
C GLY A 133 -5.18 8.94 -11.92
N GLY A 134 -4.02 8.72 -11.33
CA GLY A 134 -3.74 9.03 -9.92
C GLY A 134 -4.49 8.11 -8.95
N TRP A 135 -4.75 8.58 -7.73
CA TRP A 135 -5.57 7.89 -6.73
C TRP A 135 -7.05 8.24 -6.93
N ASP A 136 -7.96 7.26 -6.86
CA ASP A 136 -9.36 7.47 -7.26
C ASP A 136 -10.38 7.17 -6.14
N THR A 137 -10.21 6.15 -5.31
CA THR A 137 -11.22 5.77 -4.30
C THR A 137 -10.96 6.39 -2.94
N HIS A 138 -12.03 6.70 -2.20
CA HIS A 138 -11.90 7.14 -0.81
C HIS A 138 -11.55 6.02 0.16
N THR A 139 -11.69 4.77 -0.26
CA THR A 139 -11.40 3.56 0.51
C THR A 139 -10.50 2.64 -0.30
N ALA A 140 -9.51 2.02 0.34
CA ALA A 140 -8.50 1.15 -0.28
C ALA A 140 -7.90 1.74 -1.58
N GLU A 141 -7.56 3.01 -1.54
CA GLU A 141 -6.99 3.74 -2.69
C GLU A 141 -5.68 3.15 -3.18
N ASP A 142 -4.95 2.48 -2.30
CA ASP A 142 -3.71 1.77 -2.58
C ASP A 142 -3.95 0.47 -3.38
N LEU A 143 -4.94 -0.32 -2.97
CA LEU A 143 -5.33 -1.52 -3.70
C LEU A 143 -5.94 -1.17 -5.06
N ASP A 144 -6.78 -0.14 -5.12
CA ASP A 144 -7.35 0.36 -6.37
C ASP A 144 -6.24 0.76 -7.37
N LEU A 145 -5.29 1.57 -6.92
CA LEU A 145 -4.15 1.97 -7.74
C LEU A 145 -3.33 0.75 -8.18
N THR A 146 -3.06 -0.19 -7.26
CA THR A 146 -2.32 -1.42 -7.57
C THR A 146 -3.00 -2.24 -8.66
N LEU A 147 -4.33 -2.40 -8.60
CA LEU A 147 -5.09 -3.12 -9.63
C LEU A 147 -5.02 -2.41 -11.00
N ARG A 148 -5.10 -1.08 -11.03
CA ARG A 148 -4.94 -0.31 -12.27
C ARG A 148 -3.51 -0.39 -12.83
N LEU A 149 -2.50 -0.43 -11.98
CA LEU A 149 -1.11 -0.68 -12.40
C LEU A 149 -0.93 -2.08 -12.98
N LYS A 150 -1.58 -3.12 -12.42
CA LYS A 150 -1.59 -4.48 -13.00
C LYS A 150 -2.26 -4.52 -14.38
N GLN A 151 -3.35 -3.76 -14.56
CA GLN A 151 -3.99 -3.64 -15.88
C GLN A 151 -3.11 -2.87 -16.88
N TYR A 152 -2.36 -1.87 -16.41
CA TYR A 152 -1.37 -1.18 -17.22
C TYR A 152 -0.23 -2.13 -17.62
N GLN A 153 0.30 -2.89 -16.67
CA GLN A 153 1.33 -3.91 -16.86
C GLN A 153 0.91 -4.98 -17.90
N ARG A 154 -0.37 -5.38 -17.93
CA ARG A 154 -0.85 -6.33 -18.95
C ARG A 154 -0.65 -5.83 -20.38
N ARG A 155 -0.70 -4.52 -20.59
CA ARG A 155 -0.43 -3.87 -21.88
C ARG A 155 1.08 -3.64 -22.13
N HIS A 156 1.89 -3.72 -21.08
CA HIS A 156 3.34 -3.55 -21.08
C HIS A 156 4.00 -4.73 -20.35
N PRO A 157 4.08 -5.94 -20.98
CA PRO A 157 4.42 -7.19 -20.29
C PRO A 157 5.84 -7.24 -19.70
N HIS A 158 6.76 -6.40 -20.18
CA HIS A 158 8.13 -6.26 -19.65
C HIS A 158 8.13 -5.55 -18.29
N MET A 159 7.13 -4.72 -18.02
CA MET A 159 7.09 -3.95 -16.78
C MET A 159 6.66 -4.80 -15.58
N ARG A 160 7.10 -4.40 -14.38
CA ARG A 160 6.87 -5.14 -13.14
C ARG A 160 6.62 -4.27 -11.93
N LEU A 161 5.97 -4.86 -10.93
CA LEU A 161 5.87 -4.33 -9.59
C LEU A 161 6.97 -4.94 -8.72
N ALA A 162 7.64 -4.13 -7.90
CA ALA A 162 8.75 -4.56 -7.06
C ALA A 162 8.41 -4.48 -5.56
N PHE A 163 9.13 -5.25 -4.76
CA PHE A 163 9.19 -5.10 -3.31
C PHE A 163 10.64 -4.83 -2.91
N ILE A 164 10.86 -3.91 -1.96
CA ILE A 164 12.18 -3.47 -1.53
C ILE A 164 12.33 -3.77 -0.03
N PRO A 165 12.87 -4.95 0.33
CA PRO A 165 13.03 -5.36 1.73
C PRO A 165 13.91 -4.42 2.55
N GLU A 166 14.91 -3.80 1.91
CA GLU A 166 15.89 -2.91 2.52
C GLU A 166 15.35 -1.50 2.76
N ALA A 167 14.31 -1.09 2.04
CA ALA A 167 13.63 0.19 2.28
C ALA A 167 12.63 0.04 3.42
N VAL A 168 13.06 0.37 4.66
CA VAL A 168 12.28 0.09 5.87
C VAL A 168 11.52 1.31 6.35
N GLY A 169 10.22 1.12 6.61
CA GLY A 169 9.35 2.06 7.31
C GLY A 169 8.82 1.48 8.63
N PHE A 170 8.54 2.33 9.60
CA PHE A 170 8.07 1.97 10.94
C PHE A 170 6.74 2.66 11.23
N THR A 171 5.70 1.87 11.44
CA THR A 171 4.37 2.36 11.82
C THR A 171 3.95 1.81 13.18
N ASP A 172 3.01 2.44 13.85
CA ASP A 172 2.48 1.94 15.11
C ASP A 172 1.31 1.00 14.88
N GLY A 173 1.37 -0.17 15.53
CA GLY A 173 0.27 -1.12 15.57
C GLY A 173 -0.76 -0.79 16.65
N PRO A 174 -2.04 -1.19 16.48
CA PRO A 174 -3.07 -1.04 17.50
C PRO A 174 -2.71 -1.80 18.76
N GLU A 175 -2.81 -1.14 19.92
CA GLU A 175 -2.33 -1.67 21.20
C GLU A 175 -3.31 -2.63 21.85
N THR A 176 -4.59 -2.60 21.47
CA THR A 176 -5.63 -3.47 22.04
C THR A 176 -6.21 -4.40 20.98
N LEU A 177 -6.69 -5.58 21.40
CA LEU A 177 -7.38 -6.51 20.51
C LEU A 177 -8.64 -5.88 19.88
N ARG A 178 -9.35 -5.04 20.63
CA ARG A 178 -10.53 -4.32 20.10
C ARG A 178 -10.15 -3.36 18.97
N SER A 179 -9.08 -2.58 19.14
CA SER A 179 -8.60 -1.66 18.10
C SER A 179 -8.03 -2.41 16.90
N LEU A 180 -7.37 -3.56 17.12
CA LEU A 180 -6.93 -4.46 16.07
C LEU A 180 -8.11 -5.00 15.27
N ALA A 181 -9.14 -5.52 15.95
CA ALA A 181 -10.34 -6.03 15.29
C ALA A 181 -11.05 -4.93 14.47
N SER A 182 -11.20 -3.72 15.03
CA SER A 182 -11.79 -2.58 14.32
C SER A 182 -10.99 -2.19 13.07
N GLN A 183 -9.65 -2.23 13.14
CA GLN A 183 -8.78 -1.98 11.99
C GLN A 183 -9.01 -3.05 10.90
N ARG A 184 -9.09 -4.33 11.28
CA ARG A 184 -9.32 -5.44 10.34
C ARG A 184 -10.67 -5.36 9.67
N MET A 185 -11.73 -5.12 10.44
CA MET A 185 -13.08 -4.97 9.87
C MET A 185 -13.15 -3.85 8.83
N ARG A 186 -12.44 -2.73 9.05
CA ARG A 186 -12.35 -1.67 8.07
C ARG A 186 -11.63 -2.15 6.79
N TRP A 187 -10.46 -2.81 6.94
CA TRP A 187 -9.71 -3.30 5.79
C TRP A 187 -10.47 -4.36 4.99
N GLU A 188 -11.17 -5.27 5.68
CA GLU A 188 -12.02 -6.25 5.02
C GLU A 188 -13.17 -5.58 4.24
N GLY A 189 -13.84 -4.60 4.83
CA GLY A 189 -14.88 -3.83 4.13
C GLY A 189 -14.36 -3.13 2.88
N ASP A 190 -13.13 -2.59 2.94
CA ASP A 190 -12.44 -1.97 1.83
C ASP A 190 -12.14 -2.97 0.69
N LEU A 191 -11.72 -4.22 1.04
CA LEU A 191 -11.48 -5.30 0.09
C LEU A 191 -12.77 -5.72 -0.64
N TYR A 192 -13.90 -5.86 0.11
CA TYR A 192 -15.21 -6.16 -0.49
C TYR A 192 -15.60 -5.12 -1.53
N PHE A 193 -15.47 -3.83 -1.19
CA PHE A 193 -15.80 -2.75 -2.10
C PHE A 193 -14.96 -2.82 -3.38
N ILE A 194 -13.64 -2.98 -3.25
CA ILE A 194 -12.71 -2.98 -4.39
C ILE A 194 -12.94 -4.21 -5.28
N TYR A 195 -12.96 -5.41 -4.71
CA TYR A 195 -13.04 -6.63 -5.50
C TYR A 195 -14.43 -6.91 -6.07
N LEU A 196 -15.48 -6.74 -5.27
CA LEU A 196 -16.82 -7.15 -5.67
C LEU A 196 -17.61 -6.04 -6.38
N ARG A 197 -17.30 -4.78 -6.11
CA ARG A 197 -18.06 -3.66 -6.66
C ARG A 197 -17.30 -2.89 -7.73
N LYS A 198 -16.10 -2.40 -7.42
CA LYS A 198 -15.36 -1.53 -8.34
C LYS A 198 -14.65 -2.30 -9.44
N HIS A 199 -13.86 -3.30 -9.08
CA HIS A 199 -12.98 -4.03 -10.02
C HIS A 199 -13.51 -5.39 -10.47
N TRP A 200 -14.71 -5.79 -10.14
CA TRP A 200 -15.32 -7.04 -10.57
C TRP A 200 -15.10 -7.35 -12.08
N ARG A 201 -15.34 -6.36 -12.94
CA ARG A 201 -15.12 -6.50 -14.38
C ARG A 201 -13.64 -6.31 -14.80
N GLY A 202 -12.85 -5.66 -13.96
CA GLY A 202 -11.44 -5.36 -14.21
C GLY A 202 -10.49 -6.52 -13.93
N MET A 203 -10.94 -7.54 -13.16
CA MET A 203 -10.16 -8.73 -12.81
C MET A 203 -10.22 -9.85 -13.86
N ARG A 204 -10.68 -9.56 -15.07
CA ARG A 204 -10.78 -10.56 -16.14
C ARG A 204 -9.40 -10.89 -16.73
N PRO A 205 -9.17 -12.14 -17.22
CA PRO A 205 -7.90 -12.56 -17.80
C PRO A 205 -7.41 -11.69 -18.96
N ARG A 206 -8.34 -11.08 -19.69
CA ARG A 206 -7.99 -10.13 -20.78
C ARG A 206 -7.28 -8.87 -20.25
N LEU A 207 -7.60 -8.43 -19.02
CA LEU A 207 -7.09 -7.19 -18.42
C LEU A 207 -5.92 -7.39 -17.46
N MET A 208 -5.78 -8.57 -16.85
CA MET A 208 -4.73 -8.86 -15.87
C MET A 208 -3.87 -10.08 -16.23
N GLY A 209 -4.18 -10.78 -17.31
CA GLY A 209 -3.60 -12.09 -17.63
C GLY A 209 -4.13 -13.21 -16.74
N TRP A 210 -3.99 -14.46 -17.17
CA TRP A 210 -4.46 -15.62 -16.40
C TRP A 210 -3.80 -15.75 -15.01
N PRO A 211 -2.44 -15.64 -14.88
CA PRO A 211 -1.80 -15.72 -13.55
C PRO A 211 -2.29 -14.64 -12.60
N GLY A 212 -2.36 -13.38 -13.07
CA GLY A 212 -2.81 -12.25 -12.28
C GLY A 212 -4.27 -12.37 -11.86
N THR A 213 -5.14 -12.84 -12.76
CA THR A 213 -6.57 -13.07 -12.45
C THR A 213 -6.73 -14.20 -11.44
N LEU A 214 -6.12 -15.36 -11.69
CA LEU A 214 -6.21 -16.50 -10.78
C LEU A 214 -5.69 -16.14 -9.39
N PHE A 215 -4.53 -15.52 -9.32
CA PHE A 215 -3.96 -15.08 -8.05
C PHE A 215 -4.85 -14.07 -7.32
N THR A 216 -5.38 -13.05 -8.01
CA THR A 216 -6.25 -12.04 -7.40
C THR A 216 -7.57 -12.65 -6.93
N MET A 217 -8.14 -13.61 -7.68
CA MET A 217 -9.37 -14.33 -7.28
C MET A 217 -9.11 -15.24 -6.08
N THR A 218 -8.04 -16.01 -6.05
CA THR A 218 -7.75 -16.92 -4.93
C THR A 218 -7.28 -16.16 -3.70
N TYR A 219 -6.28 -15.31 -3.83
CA TYR A 219 -5.72 -14.58 -2.70
C TYR A 219 -6.62 -13.43 -2.24
N GLY A 220 -7.13 -12.62 -3.15
CA GLY A 220 -7.96 -11.47 -2.82
C GLY A 220 -9.37 -11.87 -2.40
N LEU A 221 -10.05 -12.71 -3.20
CA LEU A 221 -11.46 -13.01 -2.97
C LEU A 221 -11.65 -14.19 -2.00
N VAL A 222 -10.97 -15.30 -2.22
CA VAL A 222 -11.15 -16.49 -1.38
C VAL A 222 -10.55 -16.29 -0.01
N GLN A 223 -9.31 -15.85 0.08
CA GLN A 223 -8.63 -15.70 1.36
C GLN A 223 -9.19 -14.55 2.19
N SER A 224 -9.46 -13.41 1.59
CA SER A 224 -9.91 -12.22 2.32
C SER A 224 -11.43 -12.15 2.48
N VAL A 225 -12.19 -12.83 1.64
CA VAL A 225 -13.67 -12.79 1.66
C VAL A 225 -14.27 -14.11 2.15
N ALA A 226 -13.99 -15.22 1.47
CA ALA A 226 -14.66 -16.48 1.77
C ALA A 226 -14.15 -17.14 3.07
N LEU A 227 -12.85 -17.10 3.32
CA LEU A 227 -12.23 -17.77 4.46
C LEU A 227 -12.72 -17.27 5.83
N PRO A 228 -12.89 -15.98 6.10
CA PRO A 228 -13.47 -15.51 7.36
C PRO A 228 -14.87 -16.06 7.64
N PHE A 229 -15.73 -16.17 6.60
CA PHE A 229 -17.06 -16.74 6.74
C PHE A 229 -17.02 -18.25 6.97
N LEU A 230 -16.12 -18.97 6.31
CA LEU A 230 -15.95 -20.41 6.51
C LEU A 230 -15.45 -20.71 7.93
N ILE A 231 -14.48 -19.97 8.43
CA ILE A 231 -13.98 -20.11 9.81
C ILE A 231 -15.07 -19.74 10.81
N GLY A 232 -15.77 -18.62 10.63
CA GLY A 232 -16.87 -18.21 11.48
C GLY A 232 -18.01 -19.26 11.52
N GLY A 233 -18.40 -19.76 10.37
CA GLY A 233 -19.39 -20.83 10.24
C GLY A 233 -18.94 -22.13 10.92
N TYR A 234 -17.69 -22.52 10.76
CA TYR A 234 -17.12 -23.69 11.44
C TYR A 234 -17.12 -23.52 12.98
N VAL A 235 -16.73 -22.38 13.49
CA VAL A 235 -16.73 -22.08 14.93
C VAL A 235 -18.16 -22.13 15.48
N ILE A 236 -19.14 -21.53 14.79
CA ILE A 236 -20.55 -21.58 15.18
C ILE A 236 -21.06 -23.02 15.19
N TRP A 237 -20.77 -23.78 14.14
CA TRP A 237 -21.15 -25.18 14.06
C TRP A 237 -20.57 -26.00 15.22
N TRP A 238 -19.28 -25.81 15.52
CA TRP A 238 -18.58 -26.53 16.60
C TRP A 238 -19.15 -26.21 17.99
N TYR A 239 -19.61 -24.96 18.22
CA TYR A 239 -20.26 -24.61 19.49
C TYR A 239 -21.72 -25.08 19.57
N ALA A 240 -22.38 -25.37 18.46
CA ALA A 240 -23.77 -25.83 18.39
C ALA A 240 -23.91 -27.36 18.47
N THR A 241 -22.83 -28.12 18.26
CA THR A 241 -22.77 -29.59 18.34
C THR A 241 -22.05 -30.06 19.60
#